data_a8b1563fec971fc794908b7aeab31d8b
#
_entry.id   a8b1563fec971fc794908b7aeab31d8b
#
_cell.length_a   1.000
_cell.length_b   1.000
_cell.length_c   1.000
_cell.angle_alpha   90.00
_cell.angle_beta   90.00
_cell.angle_gamma   90.00
#
_symmetry.space_group_name_H-M   'P 1'
#
loop_
_entity.id
_entity.type
_entity.pdbx_description
1 polymer ?
#
loop_
_entity_poly.entity_id
_entity_poly.type
_entity_poly.pdbx_seq_one_letter_code
_entity_poly.pdbx_strand_id
1 'polypeptide(L)'
;IDAHPAYVDKNEMLCGRWRDMLVNYRGDVHYLPDWLKKKPKIQEMMKTATAQWSKRWDEQRFPYDDLKPLQKKYNIQTGIDGDAHFACDYRIGFELGFGGFLEKIEKYRKLNPGKDDFYDAEKKVVEAIIDFVGRHIKEIERLISIEENEDVKANLCEMLEVNKNVQYDAPKTFHEVCQWTAYFNCASRIYTRDGAGFQLDGLLYPYYERDIKAGILDDEKAKFLIANLLLIDPHYYQISGVDENDCDRTNKLSY
;
A
#
# COMPACT_ATOMS: atom_id res chain seq x y z
N ILE A 1 1.44 10.68 0.60
CA ILE A 1 1.11 10.21 -0.77
C ILE A 1 1.61 11.24 -1.79
N ASP A 2 1.31 12.53 -1.61
CA ASP A 2 1.62 13.59 -2.59
C ASP A 2 3.12 13.73 -2.91
N ALA A 3 3.98 13.47 -1.94
CA ALA A 3 5.42 13.59 -2.09
C ALA A 3 6.08 12.41 -2.82
N HIS A 4 5.35 11.30 -3.03
CA HIS A 4 5.93 10.12 -3.66
C HIS A 4 5.77 10.15 -5.18
N PRO A 5 6.86 10.03 -5.94
CA PRO A 5 6.79 9.95 -7.38
C PRO A 5 6.10 8.65 -7.81
N ALA A 6 5.40 8.69 -8.92
CA ALA A 6 4.94 7.48 -9.58
C ALA A 6 6.16 6.64 -10.02
N TYR A 7 6.05 5.34 -9.83
CA TYR A 7 7.05 4.38 -10.29
C TYR A 7 6.37 3.25 -11.04
N VAL A 8 6.78 3.07 -12.29
CA VAL A 8 6.31 2.01 -13.17
C VAL A 8 7.51 1.23 -13.69
N ASP A 9 7.53 -0.07 -13.42
CA ASP A 9 8.47 -0.98 -14.07
C ASP A 9 7.78 -1.59 -15.28
N LYS A 10 8.35 -1.38 -16.47
CA LYS A 10 7.77 -1.85 -17.73
C LYS A 10 7.75 -3.37 -17.90
N ASN A 11 8.48 -4.10 -17.07
CA ASN A 11 8.53 -5.56 -17.06
C ASN A 11 7.59 -6.18 -16.02
N GLU A 12 6.91 -5.37 -15.23
CA GLU A 12 5.87 -5.79 -14.29
C GLU A 12 4.48 -5.58 -14.91
N MET A 13 3.46 -6.19 -14.33
CA MET A 13 2.06 -6.02 -14.75
C MET A 13 1.27 -5.10 -13.84
N LEU A 14 1.81 -4.78 -12.65
CA LEU A 14 1.14 -4.01 -11.62
C LEU A 14 1.98 -2.81 -11.21
N CYS A 15 1.29 -1.73 -10.86
CA CYS A 15 1.84 -0.55 -10.20
C CYS A 15 1.51 -0.55 -8.70
N GLY A 16 2.01 0.44 -7.95
CA GLY A 16 1.69 0.59 -6.53
C GLY A 16 2.86 0.26 -5.61
N ARG A 17 4.06 0.31 -6.16
CA ARG A 17 5.31 0.19 -5.42
C ARG A 17 5.83 1.59 -5.05
N TRP A 18 6.45 1.71 -3.90
CA TRP A 18 7.25 2.89 -3.59
C TRP A 18 8.59 2.83 -4.32
N ARG A 19 8.91 3.88 -5.06
CA ARG A 19 10.19 3.98 -5.75
C ARG A 19 11.36 4.08 -4.78
N ASP A 20 11.19 4.91 -3.77
CA ASP A 20 12.19 5.14 -2.77
C ASP A 20 11.95 4.22 -1.58
N MET A 21 13.06 3.72 -1.06
CA MET A 21 13.04 2.97 0.17
C MET A 21 12.52 3.89 1.29
N LEU A 22 11.39 3.53 1.85
CA LEU A 22 10.89 4.18 3.04
C LEU A 22 11.56 3.50 4.24
N VAL A 23 12.31 4.27 4.96
CA VAL A 23 12.76 3.85 6.27
C VAL A 23 11.52 3.71 7.14
N ASN A 24 11.45 2.61 7.87
CA ASN A 24 10.45 2.41 8.89
C ASN A 24 10.27 3.71 9.68
N TYR A 25 9.04 4.11 9.90
CA TYR A 25 8.65 5.34 10.59
C TYR A 25 9.28 5.52 11.97
N ARG A 26 9.74 4.44 12.59
CA ARG A 26 10.50 4.47 13.87
C ARG A 26 11.98 4.77 13.68
N GLY A 27 12.46 4.86 12.45
CA GLY A 27 13.90 4.88 12.19
C GLY A 27 14.57 3.58 12.63
N ASP A 28 13.80 2.51 12.79
CA ASP A 28 14.29 1.22 13.23
C ASP A 28 15.11 0.57 12.12
N VAL A 29 16.37 0.43 12.41
CA VAL A 29 17.38 -0.03 11.46
C VAL A 29 17.77 -1.48 11.68
N HIS A 30 17.16 -2.15 12.64
CA HIS A 30 17.55 -3.52 12.98
C HIS A 30 17.34 -4.48 11.80
N TYR A 31 16.41 -4.13 10.95
CA TYR A 31 16.00 -4.93 9.80
C TYR A 31 16.72 -4.61 8.50
N LEU A 32 17.49 -3.52 8.45
CA LEU A 32 18.25 -3.18 7.26
C LEU A 32 19.55 -3.95 7.21
N PRO A 33 19.94 -4.52 6.06
CA PRO A 33 21.26 -5.09 5.87
C PRO A 33 22.35 -4.08 6.15
N ASP A 34 23.47 -4.51 6.72
CA ASP A 34 24.55 -3.61 7.15
C ASP A 34 25.15 -2.78 6.01
N TRP A 35 25.21 -3.34 4.80
CA TRP A 35 25.67 -2.61 3.63
C TRP A 35 24.76 -1.46 3.25
N LEU A 36 23.44 -1.61 3.50
CA LEU A 36 22.44 -0.59 3.23
C LEU A 36 22.44 0.51 4.28
N LYS A 37 22.60 0.13 5.56
CA LYS A 37 22.77 1.08 6.68
C LYS A 37 23.91 2.06 6.44
N LYS A 38 24.93 1.64 5.70
CA LYS A 38 26.12 2.46 5.38
C LYS A 38 25.90 3.44 4.22
N LYS A 39 24.77 3.37 3.51
CA LYS A 39 24.48 4.30 2.40
C LYS A 39 24.14 5.69 2.95
N PRO A 40 24.78 6.77 2.46
CA PRO A 40 24.56 8.12 2.99
C PRO A 40 23.09 8.56 2.95
N LYS A 41 22.39 8.30 1.84
CA LYS A 41 20.97 8.63 1.69
C LYS A 41 20.12 7.92 2.75
N ILE A 42 20.40 6.66 3.02
CA ILE A 42 19.69 5.86 4.03
C ILE A 42 19.96 6.42 5.43
N GLN A 43 21.21 6.73 5.74
CA GLN A 43 21.56 7.32 7.04
C GLN A 43 20.86 8.66 7.27
N GLU A 44 20.76 9.49 6.25
CA GLU A 44 20.04 10.75 6.34
C GLU A 44 18.54 10.55 6.54
N MET A 45 17.92 9.65 5.77
CA MET A 45 16.50 9.29 5.93
C MET A 45 16.22 8.74 7.33
N MET A 46 17.05 7.85 7.83
CA MET A 46 16.94 7.29 9.17
C MET A 46 17.04 8.38 10.25
N LYS A 47 18.00 9.27 10.12
CA LYS A 47 18.19 10.39 11.05
C LYS A 47 16.96 11.30 11.06
N THR A 48 16.41 11.60 9.89
CA THR A 48 15.20 12.44 9.75
C THR A 48 13.98 11.73 10.33
N ALA A 49 13.77 10.46 10.01
CA ALA A 49 12.66 9.68 10.54
C ALA A 49 12.71 9.57 12.06
N THR A 50 13.87 9.25 12.63
CA THR A 50 14.06 9.19 14.07
C THR A 50 13.78 10.52 14.75
N ALA A 51 14.29 11.62 14.20
CA ALA A 51 14.06 12.95 14.75
C ALA A 51 12.58 13.35 14.71
N GLN A 52 11.88 13.06 13.60
CA GLN A 52 10.44 13.32 13.47
C GLN A 52 9.62 12.46 14.44
N TRP A 53 9.98 11.20 14.60
CA TRP A 53 9.30 10.30 15.52
C TRP A 53 9.47 10.74 16.97
N SER A 54 10.71 11.03 17.41
CA SER A 54 10.98 11.50 18.76
C SER A 54 10.22 12.78 19.08
N LYS A 55 10.24 13.76 18.15
CA LYS A 55 9.48 14.99 18.30
C LYS A 55 7.98 14.74 18.46
N ARG A 56 7.43 13.89 17.60
CA ARG A 56 6.00 13.54 17.63
C ARG A 56 5.62 12.82 18.93
N TRP A 57 6.50 11.95 19.42
CA TRP A 57 6.31 11.25 20.68
C TRP A 57 6.37 12.17 21.88
N ASP A 58 7.30 13.13 21.88
CA ASP A 58 7.42 14.13 22.94
C ASP A 58 6.24 15.12 22.96
N GLU A 59 5.71 15.47 21.79
CA GLU A 59 4.57 16.36 21.66
C GLU A 59 3.23 15.68 21.98
N GLN A 60 3.10 14.39 21.67
CA GLN A 60 1.96 13.57 22.05
C GLN A 60 2.21 12.89 23.38
N ARG A 61 2.25 13.65 24.46
CA ARG A 61 2.23 13.04 25.80
C ARG A 61 1.00 12.16 25.90
N PHE A 62 1.23 10.86 25.98
CA PHE A 62 0.14 9.92 26.21
C PHE A 62 -0.54 10.29 27.51
N PRO A 63 -1.87 10.43 27.54
CA PRO A 63 -2.61 10.79 28.74
C PRO A 63 -2.58 9.68 29.80
N TYR A 64 -1.68 8.72 29.69
CA TYR A 64 -1.58 7.51 30.50
C TYR A 64 -0.38 7.49 31.43
N ASP A 65 0.39 8.58 31.54
CA ASP A 65 1.52 8.63 32.45
C ASP A 65 1.11 8.33 33.90
N ASP A 66 -0.10 8.74 34.27
CA ASP A 66 -0.70 8.45 35.57
C ASP A 66 -0.98 6.96 35.80
N LEU A 67 -1.15 6.19 34.73
CA LEU A 67 -1.40 4.75 34.77
C LEU A 67 -0.11 3.92 34.80
N LYS A 68 1.04 4.48 34.46
CA LYS A 68 2.32 3.75 34.46
C LYS A 68 2.67 3.07 35.77
N PRO A 69 2.44 3.70 36.95
CA PRO A 69 2.66 3.03 38.23
C PRO A 69 1.78 1.79 38.43
N LEU A 70 0.52 1.86 37.97
CA LEU A 70 -0.42 0.75 38.05
C LEU A 70 -0.04 -0.37 37.06
N GLN A 71 0.37 -0.01 35.86
CA GLN A 71 0.86 -0.96 34.87
C GLN A 71 2.07 -1.75 35.40
N LYS A 72 3.03 -1.05 36.02
CA LYS A 72 4.18 -1.67 36.64
C LYS A 72 3.79 -2.57 37.81
N LYS A 73 2.87 -2.08 38.67
CA LYS A 73 2.41 -2.82 39.85
C LYS A 73 1.72 -4.13 39.46
N TYR A 74 0.93 -4.13 38.41
CA TYR A 74 0.14 -5.29 37.98
C TYR A 74 0.77 -6.06 36.83
N ASN A 75 2.00 -5.71 36.43
CA ASN A 75 2.71 -6.29 35.29
C ASN A 75 1.86 -6.30 33.99
N ILE A 76 1.15 -5.21 33.75
CA ILE A 76 0.36 -5.06 32.54
C ILE A 76 1.29 -4.58 31.43
N GLN A 77 1.58 -5.44 30.49
CA GLN A 77 2.25 -5.06 29.27
C GLN A 77 1.21 -4.53 28.31
N THR A 78 1.27 -3.23 28.04
CA THR A 78 0.44 -2.63 27.03
C THR A 78 1.27 -2.50 25.77
N GLY A 79 0.88 -3.21 24.74
CA GLY A 79 1.32 -2.93 23.39
C GLY A 79 0.65 -1.69 22.83
N ILE A 80 0.71 -0.56 23.55
CA ILE A 80 0.36 0.73 22.94
C ILE A 80 1.59 1.19 22.16
N ASP A 81 1.92 0.40 21.19
CA ASP A 81 2.81 0.80 20.13
C ASP A 81 1.95 1.43 19.05
N GLY A 82 2.50 2.37 18.31
CA GLY A 82 1.82 2.94 17.16
C GLY A 82 1.64 1.94 16.01
N ASP A 83 1.88 0.66 16.23
CA ASP A 83 1.74 -0.41 15.24
C ASP A 83 0.36 -1.01 15.33
N ALA A 84 -0.38 -0.84 14.26
CA ALA A 84 -1.69 -1.44 14.13
C ALA A 84 -1.59 -2.76 13.36
N HIS A 85 -1.55 -3.87 14.07
CA HIS A 85 -1.68 -5.21 13.50
C HIS A 85 -3.17 -5.49 13.23
N PHE A 86 -3.70 -5.03 12.11
CA PHE A 86 -5.07 -5.29 11.72
C PHE A 86 -5.18 -5.60 10.24
N ALA A 87 -6.11 -6.47 9.88
CA ALA A 87 -6.48 -6.73 8.50
C ALA A 87 -7.61 -5.78 8.09
N CYS A 88 -7.43 -5.09 6.98
CA CYS A 88 -8.48 -4.26 6.41
C CYS A 88 -9.57 -5.13 5.77
N ASP A 89 -10.81 -4.66 5.77
CA ASP A 89 -11.87 -5.30 4.96
C ASP A 89 -11.78 -4.81 3.51
N TYR A 90 -11.08 -5.55 2.69
CA TYR A 90 -10.90 -5.26 1.27
C TYR A 90 -12.20 -5.34 0.47
N ARG A 91 -13.19 -6.12 0.94
CA ARG A 91 -14.48 -6.29 0.24
C ARG A 91 -15.19 -4.98 0.03
N ILE A 92 -15.11 -4.08 1.01
CA ILE A 92 -15.69 -2.74 0.89
C ILE A 92 -15.08 -1.98 -0.30
N GLY A 93 -13.76 -2.06 -0.44
CA GLY A 93 -13.05 -1.43 -1.55
C GLY A 93 -13.32 -2.09 -2.89
N PHE A 94 -13.43 -3.41 -2.92
CA PHE A 94 -13.75 -4.17 -4.14
C PHE A 94 -15.17 -3.89 -4.63
N GLU A 95 -16.11 -3.57 -3.74
CA GLU A 95 -17.47 -3.19 -4.08
C GLU A 95 -17.60 -1.73 -4.52
N LEU A 96 -16.83 -0.84 -3.94
CA LEU A 96 -17.01 0.60 -4.10
C LEU A 96 -16.00 1.24 -5.05
N GLY A 97 -14.78 0.74 -5.09
CA GLY A 97 -13.66 1.47 -5.68
C GLY A 97 -13.37 2.77 -4.91
N PHE A 98 -12.37 3.52 -5.37
CA PHE A 98 -12.02 4.78 -4.71
C PHE A 98 -13.09 5.87 -4.92
N GLY A 99 -13.75 5.88 -6.07
CA GLY A 99 -14.86 6.80 -6.34
C GLY A 99 -16.05 6.57 -5.42
N GLY A 100 -16.43 5.31 -5.21
CA GLY A 100 -17.53 4.97 -4.30
C GLY A 100 -17.22 5.28 -2.83
N PHE A 101 -15.95 5.32 -2.43
CA PHE A 101 -15.58 5.84 -1.11
C PHE A 101 -15.92 7.33 -0.98
N LEU A 102 -15.66 8.16 -2.00
CA LEU A 102 -16.04 9.57 -1.99
C LEU A 102 -17.55 9.75 -1.84
N GLU A 103 -18.33 8.97 -2.59
CA GLU A 103 -19.79 9.00 -2.49
C GLU A 103 -20.29 8.59 -1.09
N LYS A 104 -19.67 7.55 -0.52
CA LYS A 104 -19.98 7.07 0.83
C LYS A 104 -19.65 8.12 1.90
N ILE A 105 -18.52 8.78 1.80
CA ILE A 105 -18.10 9.87 2.70
C ILE A 105 -19.13 11.00 2.66
N GLU A 106 -19.51 11.47 1.48
CA GLU A 106 -20.50 12.54 1.33
C GLU A 106 -21.89 12.14 1.84
N LYS A 107 -22.29 10.87 1.65
CA LYS A 107 -23.54 10.33 2.23
C LYS A 107 -23.52 10.39 3.74
N TYR A 108 -22.45 9.90 4.37
CA TYR A 108 -22.36 9.86 5.83
C TYR A 108 -22.12 11.23 6.46
N ARG A 109 -21.46 12.15 5.76
CA ARG A 109 -21.37 13.57 6.15
C ARG A 109 -22.76 14.17 6.36
N LYS A 110 -23.67 13.95 5.41
CA LYS A 110 -25.06 14.44 5.52
C LYS A 110 -25.85 13.84 6.68
N LEU A 111 -25.55 12.59 7.03
CA LEU A 111 -26.21 11.88 8.13
C LEU A 111 -25.64 12.24 9.52
N ASN A 112 -24.46 12.81 9.58
CA ASN A 112 -23.75 13.12 10.83
C ASN A 112 -23.27 14.59 10.84
N PRO A 113 -24.18 15.55 10.92
CA PRO A 113 -23.81 16.96 10.90
C PRO A 113 -22.88 17.33 12.06
N GLY A 114 -21.99 18.29 11.84
CA GLY A 114 -21.03 18.78 12.84
C GLY A 114 -19.75 17.94 12.96
N LYS A 115 -19.48 17.05 11.99
CA LYS A 115 -18.24 16.27 11.89
C LYS A 115 -17.49 16.54 10.59
N ASP A 116 -17.58 17.75 10.08
CA ASP A 116 -17.05 18.11 8.77
C ASP A 116 -15.54 17.89 8.69
N ASP A 117 -14.78 18.27 9.72
CA ASP A 117 -13.32 18.09 9.76
C ASP A 117 -12.92 16.61 9.60
N PHE A 118 -13.67 15.69 10.18
CA PHE A 118 -13.44 14.26 10.04
C PHE A 118 -13.66 13.79 8.60
N TYR A 119 -14.81 14.15 8.01
CA TYR A 119 -15.11 13.78 6.63
C TYR A 119 -14.21 14.46 5.60
N ASP A 120 -13.76 15.69 5.87
CA ASP A 120 -12.77 16.37 5.05
C ASP A 120 -11.42 15.65 5.08
N ALA A 121 -11.02 15.13 6.23
CA ALA A 121 -9.79 14.34 6.35
C ALA A 121 -9.90 13.02 5.57
N GLU A 122 -11.00 12.28 5.72
CA GLU A 122 -11.23 11.04 4.95
C GLU A 122 -11.22 11.31 3.44
N LYS A 123 -11.93 12.35 2.99
CA LYS A 123 -11.99 12.75 1.59
C LYS A 123 -10.61 13.05 1.02
N LYS A 124 -9.80 13.85 1.74
CA LYS A 124 -8.43 14.17 1.33
C LYS A 124 -7.55 12.93 1.14
N VAL A 125 -7.71 11.93 2.00
CA VAL A 125 -6.96 10.66 1.87
C VAL A 125 -7.34 9.94 0.58
N VAL A 126 -8.64 9.81 0.30
CA VAL A 126 -9.12 9.13 -0.90
C VAL A 126 -8.72 9.90 -2.17
N GLU A 127 -8.86 11.22 -2.18
CA GLU A 127 -8.43 12.08 -3.30
C GLU A 127 -6.92 11.97 -3.56
N ALA A 128 -6.11 11.89 -2.51
CA ALA A 128 -4.66 11.70 -2.65
C ALA A 128 -4.30 10.32 -3.25
N ILE A 129 -5.07 9.27 -2.95
CA ILE A 129 -4.89 7.96 -3.59
C ILE A 129 -5.27 8.03 -5.06
N ILE A 130 -6.40 8.63 -5.39
CA ILE A 130 -6.87 8.82 -6.78
C ILE A 130 -5.83 9.61 -7.59
N ASP A 131 -5.27 10.68 -7.03
CA ASP A 131 -4.18 11.43 -7.67
C ASP A 131 -2.93 10.57 -7.86
N PHE A 132 -2.58 9.77 -6.87
CA PHE A 132 -1.43 8.85 -6.95
C PHE A 132 -1.59 7.85 -8.10
N VAL A 133 -2.78 7.26 -8.26
CA VAL A 133 -3.10 6.41 -9.42
C VAL A 133 -2.99 7.22 -10.73
N GLY A 134 -3.55 8.43 -10.76
CA GLY A 134 -3.47 9.31 -11.93
C GLY A 134 -2.04 9.66 -12.35
N ARG A 135 -1.12 9.77 -11.40
CA ARG A 135 0.31 9.97 -11.71
C ARG A 135 0.95 8.73 -12.33
N HIS A 136 0.57 7.53 -11.90
CA HIS A 136 1.01 6.28 -12.55
C HIS A 136 0.47 6.17 -13.96
N ILE A 137 -0.79 6.50 -14.20
CA ILE A 137 -1.38 6.55 -15.55
C ILE A 137 -0.54 7.43 -16.48
N LYS A 138 -0.19 8.64 -16.06
CA LYS A 138 0.66 9.55 -16.84
C LYS A 138 2.05 8.97 -17.12
N GLU A 139 2.63 8.29 -16.14
CA GLU A 139 3.94 7.67 -16.32
C GLU A 139 3.87 6.46 -17.28
N ILE A 140 2.81 5.65 -17.22
CA ILE A 140 2.59 4.55 -18.17
C ILE A 140 2.43 5.13 -19.60
N GLU A 141 1.62 6.18 -19.78
CA GLU A 141 1.44 6.86 -21.06
C GLU A 141 2.77 7.38 -21.62
N ARG A 142 3.61 7.95 -20.77
CA ARG A 142 4.96 8.38 -21.14
C ARG A 142 5.84 7.21 -21.58
N LEU A 143 5.82 6.09 -20.85
CA LEU A 143 6.58 4.89 -21.21
C LEU A 143 6.11 4.29 -22.54
N ILE A 144 4.80 4.19 -22.77
CA ILE A 144 4.25 3.72 -24.05
C ILE A 144 4.78 4.56 -25.22
N SER A 145 4.90 5.88 -25.02
CA SER A 145 5.34 6.79 -26.10
C SER A 145 6.78 6.62 -26.52
N ILE A 146 7.62 6.01 -25.68
CA ILE A 146 9.06 5.83 -25.94
C ILE A 146 9.50 4.36 -26.04
N GLU A 147 8.58 3.41 -25.79
CA GLU A 147 8.91 1.99 -25.85
C GLU A 147 8.91 1.50 -27.29
N GLU A 148 9.99 0.81 -27.68
CA GLU A 148 10.18 0.27 -29.02
C GLU A 148 9.89 -1.24 -29.10
N ASN A 149 9.92 -1.95 -27.97
CA ASN A 149 9.60 -3.36 -27.92
C ASN A 149 8.08 -3.55 -27.88
N GLU A 150 7.52 -4.17 -28.91
CA GLU A 150 6.07 -4.32 -29.05
C GLU A 150 5.42 -5.15 -27.94
N ASP A 151 6.11 -6.19 -27.41
CA ASP A 151 5.57 -7.01 -26.31
C ASP A 151 5.50 -6.21 -25.01
N VAL A 152 6.55 -5.44 -24.72
CA VAL A 152 6.60 -4.55 -23.54
C VAL A 152 5.54 -3.44 -23.69
N LYS A 153 5.40 -2.90 -24.90
CA LYS A 153 4.38 -1.88 -25.18
C LYS A 153 2.96 -2.41 -25.04
N ALA A 154 2.70 -3.64 -25.47
CA ALA A 154 1.42 -4.30 -25.26
C ALA A 154 1.12 -4.48 -23.77
N ASN A 155 2.11 -4.91 -22.95
CA ASN A 155 1.98 -4.98 -21.50
C ASN A 155 1.66 -3.60 -20.89
N LEU A 156 2.38 -2.55 -21.29
CA LEU A 156 2.12 -1.20 -20.80
C LEU A 156 0.72 -0.70 -21.19
N CYS A 157 0.23 -1.04 -22.38
CA CYS A 157 -1.13 -0.71 -22.80
C CYS A 157 -2.18 -1.41 -21.93
N GLU A 158 -1.98 -2.68 -21.60
CA GLU A 158 -2.85 -3.40 -20.67
C GLU A 158 -2.81 -2.78 -19.28
N MET A 159 -1.61 -2.48 -18.76
CA MET A 159 -1.47 -1.75 -17.48
C MET A 159 -2.23 -0.43 -17.51
N LEU A 160 -2.17 0.31 -18.60
CA LEU A 160 -2.86 1.60 -18.73
C LEU A 160 -4.37 1.46 -18.58
N GLU A 161 -4.97 0.50 -19.28
CA GLU A 161 -6.42 0.24 -19.21
C GLU A 161 -6.83 -0.17 -17.79
N VAL A 162 -6.10 -1.10 -17.18
CA VAL A 162 -6.36 -1.54 -15.81
C VAL A 162 -6.28 -0.36 -14.82
N ASN A 163 -5.26 0.48 -14.94
CA ASN A 163 -5.08 1.62 -14.04
C ASN A 163 -6.15 2.69 -14.24
N LYS A 164 -6.60 2.95 -15.47
CA LYS A 164 -7.73 3.85 -15.77
C LYS A 164 -9.02 3.34 -15.15
N ASN A 165 -9.27 2.04 -15.22
CA ASN A 165 -10.48 1.44 -14.66
C ASN A 165 -10.50 1.53 -13.12
N VAL A 166 -9.38 1.21 -12.45
CA VAL A 166 -9.34 1.18 -10.98
C VAL A 166 -9.11 2.56 -10.34
N GLN A 167 -8.87 3.61 -11.11
CA GLN A 167 -8.65 4.95 -10.56
C GLN A 167 -9.86 5.44 -9.75
N TYR A 168 -11.05 5.15 -10.23
CA TYR A 168 -12.31 5.53 -9.59
C TYR A 168 -13.22 4.34 -9.34
N ASP A 169 -13.36 3.45 -10.33
CA ASP A 169 -14.34 2.37 -10.33
C ASP A 169 -13.91 1.18 -9.45
N ALA A 170 -14.90 0.43 -9.03
CA ALA A 170 -14.71 -0.88 -8.41
C ALA A 170 -14.02 -1.84 -9.40
N PRO A 171 -13.03 -2.63 -8.94
CA PRO A 171 -12.36 -3.59 -9.82
C PRO A 171 -13.34 -4.65 -10.33
N LYS A 172 -13.27 -4.96 -11.62
CA LYS A 172 -14.16 -5.92 -12.31
C LYS A 172 -13.46 -7.20 -12.73
N THR A 173 -12.15 -7.16 -12.97
CA THR A 173 -11.35 -8.31 -13.40
C THR A 173 -10.34 -8.72 -12.35
N PHE A 174 -9.77 -9.93 -12.53
CA PHE A 174 -8.70 -10.43 -11.67
C PHE A 174 -7.47 -9.52 -11.70
N HIS A 175 -7.12 -8.99 -12.87
CA HIS A 175 -6.03 -8.03 -13.01
C HIS A 175 -6.34 -6.73 -12.25
N GLU A 176 -7.54 -6.20 -12.42
CA GLU A 176 -7.98 -4.98 -11.75
C GLU A 176 -8.01 -5.13 -10.23
N VAL A 177 -8.49 -6.25 -9.69
CA VAL A 177 -8.53 -6.44 -8.24
C VAL A 177 -7.12 -6.59 -7.64
N CYS A 178 -6.18 -7.20 -8.36
CA CYS A 178 -4.77 -7.22 -7.99
C CYS A 178 -4.18 -5.81 -7.99
N GLN A 179 -4.44 -5.02 -9.01
CA GLN A 179 -3.96 -3.64 -9.11
C GLN A 179 -4.55 -2.73 -8.03
N TRP A 180 -5.84 -2.82 -7.79
CA TRP A 180 -6.50 -2.06 -6.72
C TRP A 180 -5.91 -2.40 -5.35
N THR A 181 -5.68 -3.70 -5.10
CA THR A 181 -5.06 -4.20 -3.86
C THR A 181 -3.66 -3.62 -3.68
N ALA A 182 -2.84 -3.57 -4.73
CA ALA A 182 -1.50 -2.99 -4.69
C ALA A 182 -1.53 -1.52 -4.26
N TYR A 183 -2.39 -0.70 -4.84
CA TYR A 183 -2.53 0.70 -4.47
C TYR A 183 -3.05 0.89 -3.05
N PHE A 184 -4.05 0.11 -2.66
CA PHE A 184 -4.59 0.19 -1.32
C PHE A 184 -3.55 -0.21 -0.26
N ASN A 185 -2.80 -1.28 -0.50
CA ASN A 185 -1.71 -1.70 0.37
C ASN A 185 -0.64 -0.61 0.49
N CYS A 186 -0.23 -0.04 -0.64
CA CYS A 186 0.72 1.05 -0.67
C CYS A 186 0.25 2.23 0.21
N ALA A 187 -0.98 2.68 0.04
CA ALA A 187 -1.55 3.79 0.80
C ALA A 187 -1.75 3.46 2.29
N SER A 188 -2.30 2.30 2.61
CA SER A 188 -2.63 1.92 3.99
C SER A 188 -1.39 1.72 4.87
N ARG A 189 -0.26 1.34 4.28
CA ARG A 189 0.98 1.14 5.03
C ARG A 189 1.64 2.44 5.50
N ILE A 190 1.27 3.57 4.96
CA ILE A 190 1.72 4.89 5.46
C ILE A 190 1.30 5.11 6.92
N TYR A 191 0.21 4.49 7.33
CA TYR A 191 -0.37 4.63 8.66
C TYR A 191 0.06 3.54 9.64
N THR A 192 1.29 3.06 9.52
CA THR A 192 1.82 2.08 10.50
C THR A 192 1.04 0.77 10.58
N ARG A 193 0.37 0.40 9.50
CA ARG A 193 -0.24 -0.92 9.39
C ARG A 193 0.87 -1.95 9.20
N ASP A 194 1.21 -2.60 10.29
CA ASP A 194 2.29 -3.54 10.36
C ASP A 194 1.76 -4.97 10.46
N GLY A 195 2.34 -5.89 9.68
CA GLY A 195 2.12 -7.33 9.80
C GLY A 195 0.71 -7.85 9.53
N ALA A 196 -0.22 -7.01 9.15
CA ALA A 196 -1.57 -7.42 8.87
C ALA A 196 -1.69 -7.98 7.45
N GLY A 197 -1.65 -9.28 7.35
CA GLY A 197 -1.99 -10.00 6.14
C GLY A 197 -3.48 -9.88 5.81
N PHE A 198 -3.85 -10.31 4.63
CA PHE A 198 -5.24 -10.54 4.24
C PHE A 198 -5.34 -11.90 3.55
N GLN A 199 -6.54 -12.48 3.57
CA GLN A 199 -6.79 -13.77 2.93
C GLN A 199 -6.89 -13.58 1.41
N LEU A 200 -5.74 -13.54 0.75
CA LEU A 200 -5.63 -13.33 -0.70
C LEU A 200 -6.47 -14.34 -1.48
N ASP A 201 -6.38 -15.61 -1.10
CA ASP A 201 -7.10 -16.70 -1.74
C ASP A 201 -8.61 -16.48 -1.70
N GLY A 202 -9.18 -16.28 -0.51
CA GLY A 202 -10.62 -16.08 -0.36
C GLY A 202 -11.15 -14.80 -1.03
N LEU A 203 -10.34 -13.75 -1.08
CA LEU A 203 -10.74 -12.45 -1.62
C LEU A 203 -10.61 -12.38 -3.14
N LEU A 204 -9.56 -12.97 -3.70
CA LEU A 204 -9.26 -12.89 -5.13
C LEU A 204 -9.87 -14.03 -5.95
N TYR A 205 -10.15 -15.19 -5.30
CA TYR A 205 -10.66 -16.37 -5.99
C TYR A 205 -11.95 -16.13 -6.80
N PRO A 206 -12.95 -15.35 -6.34
CA PRO A 206 -14.15 -15.10 -7.14
C PRO A 206 -13.87 -14.42 -8.48
N TYR A 207 -12.89 -13.52 -8.52
CA TYR A 207 -12.44 -12.85 -9.75
C TYR A 207 -11.70 -13.81 -10.66
N TYR A 208 -10.77 -14.61 -10.09
CA TYR A 208 -10.05 -15.64 -10.82
C TYR A 208 -11.00 -16.64 -11.48
N GLU A 209 -11.90 -17.25 -10.70
CA GLU A 209 -12.84 -18.23 -11.21
C GLU A 209 -13.73 -17.69 -12.33
N ARG A 210 -14.23 -16.48 -12.17
CA ARG A 210 -15.05 -15.81 -13.18
C ARG A 210 -14.27 -15.56 -14.46
N ASP A 211 -13.06 -15.04 -14.36
CA ASP A 211 -12.26 -14.63 -15.52
C ASP A 211 -11.70 -15.84 -16.28
N ILE A 212 -11.35 -16.93 -15.57
CA ILE A 212 -11.02 -18.23 -16.20
C ILE A 212 -12.22 -18.78 -16.95
N LYS A 213 -13.42 -18.79 -16.35
CA LYS A 213 -14.64 -19.26 -17.01
C LYS A 213 -15.00 -18.41 -18.23
N ALA A 214 -14.72 -17.13 -18.19
CA ALA A 214 -14.95 -16.20 -19.30
C ALA A 214 -13.87 -16.28 -20.40
N GLY A 215 -12.77 -16.98 -20.16
CA GLY A 215 -11.65 -17.11 -21.10
C GLY A 215 -10.81 -15.82 -21.27
N ILE A 216 -10.92 -14.87 -20.34
CA ILE A 216 -10.15 -13.62 -20.34
C ILE A 216 -8.89 -13.70 -19.48
N LEU A 217 -8.74 -14.78 -18.73
CA LEU A 217 -7.59 -15.07 -17.89
C LEU A 217 -7.21 -16.55 -18.08
N ASP A 218 -5.92 -16.85 -18.04
CA ASP A 218 -5.38 -18.19 -17.92
C ASP A 218 -4.57 -18.36 -16.63
N ASP A 219 -4.23 -19.59 -16.29
CA ASP A 219 -3.51 -19.93 -15.06
C ASP A 219 -2.11 -19.31 -15.00
N GLU A 220 -1.42 -19.21 -16.13
CA GLU A 220 -0.05 -18.66 -16.16
C GLU A 220 -0.08 -17.16 -15.91
N LYS A 221 -1.01 -16.45 -16.54
CA LYS A 221 -1.20 -15.02 -16.29
C LYS A 221 -1.65 -14.75 -14.86
N ALA A 222 -2.56 -15.58 -14.32
CA ALA A 222 -2.99 -15.49 -12.92
C ALA A 222 -1.83 -15.68 -11.93
N LYS A 223 -1.00 -16.69 -12.14
CA LYS A 223 0.21 -16.92 -11.33
C LYS A 223 1.18 -15.75 -11.41
N PHE A 224 1.37 -15.21 -12.61
CA PHE A 224 2.26 -14.07 -12.81
C PHE A 224 1.74 -12.82 -12.09
N LEU A 225 0.44 -12.53 -12.15
CA LEU A 225 -0.19 -11.42 -11.43
C LEU A 225 -0.05 -11.56 -9.90
N ILE A 226 -0.28 -12.76 -9.37
CA ILE A 226 -0.08 -13.01 -7.93
C ILE A 226 1.39 -12.86 -7.55
N ALA A 227 2.32 -13.43 -8.32
CA ALA A 227 3.74 -13.28 -8.06
C ALA A 227 4.15 -11.80 -8.08
N ASN A 228 3.66 -11.04 -9.06
CA ASN A 228 3.94 -9.62 -9.16
C ASN A 228 3.31 -8.84 -7.98
N LEU A 229 2.09 -9.15 -7.58
CA LEU A 229 1.46 -8.54 -6.40
C LEU A 229 2.29 -8.77 -5.13
N LEU A 230 2.78 -9.99 -4.93
CA LEU A 230 3.62 -10.32 -3.78
C LEU A 230 4.98 -9.61 -3.81
N LEU A 231 5.53 -9.36 -4.99
CA LEU A 231 6.79 -8.65 -5.14
C LEU A 231 6.67 -7.14 -4.93
N ILE A 232 5.56 -6.55 -5.36
CA ILE A 232 5.35 -5.10 -5.26
C ILE A 232 4.65 -4.69 -3.96
N ASP A 233 4.02 -5.63 -3.26
CA ASP A 233 3.40 -5.31 -1.98
C ASP A 233 4.46 -4.69 -1.06
N PRO A 234 4.28 -3.44 -0.62
CA PRO A 234 5.20 -2.78 0.28
C PRO A 234 5.16 -3.48 1.63
N HIS A 235 5.76 -4.66 1.66
CA HIS A 235 5.81 -5.47 2.83
C HIS A 235 6.61 -4.77 3.91
N TYR A 236 6.36 -5.14 5.11
CA TYR A 236 6.87 -4.81 6.42
C TYR A 236 8.04 -3.80 6.49
N TYR A 237 8.98 -3.86 5.53
CA TYR A 237 10.16 -3.00 5.48
C TYR A 237 10.23 -2.12 4.24
N GLN A 238 9.27 -2.22 3.35
CA GLN A 238 9.21 -1.45 2.12
C GLN A 238 10.49 -1.51 1.29
N ILE A 239 11.20 -2.61 1.42
CA ILE A 239 12.44 -2.89 0.74
C ILE A 239 12.22 -4.19 -0.05
N SER A 240 11.51 -4.09 -1.13
CA SER A 240 11.43 -5.21 -2.05
C SER A 240 12.68 -5.24 -2.93
N GLY A 241 13.31 -6.40 -3.03
CA GLY A 241 14.35 -6.65 -4.01
C GLY A 241 15.71 -6.06 -3.72
N VAL A 242 16.06 -5.83 -2.46
CA VAL A 242 17.33 -5.17 -2.13
C VAL A 242 18.47 -6.14 -1.85
N ASP A 243 18.19 -7.36 -1.46
CA ASP A 243 19.21 -8.32 -1.08
C ASP A 243 18.73 -9.73 -1.36
N GLU A 244 19.57 -10.52 -2.01
CA GLU A 244 19.34 -11.95 -2.24
C GLU A 244 19.12 -12.73 -0.93
N ASN A 245 19.63 -12.24 0.18
CA ASN A 245 19.46 -12.83 1.51
C ASN A 245 18.17 -12.39 2.22
N ASP A 246 17.51 -11.36 1.74
CA ASP A 246 16.27 -10.83 2.31
C ASP A 246 15.01 -11.30 1.57
N CYS A 247 15.16 -12.11 0.52
CA CYS A 247 14.02 -12.71 -0.19
C CYS A 247 13.06 -13.48 0.73
N ASP A 248 13.57 -14.03 1.83
CA ASP A 248 12.75 -14.73 2.83
C ASP A 248 11.81 -13.81 3.59
N ARG A 249 12.03 -12.51 3.58
CA ARG A 249 11.16 -11.56 4.29
C ARG A 249 9.93 -11.19 3.50
N THR A 250 9.98 -11.28 2.18
CA THR A 250 8.79 -11.14 1.34
C THR A 250 7.81 -12.28 1.54
N ASN A 251 8.29 -13.44 1.97
CA ASN A 251 7.47 -14.63 2.22
C ASN A 251 6.76 -14.60 3.59
N LYS A 252 7.02 -13.63 4.45
CA LYS A 252 6.28 -13.45 5.71
C LYS A 252 4.92 -12.79 5.53
N LEU A 253 4.47 -12.63 4.31
CA LEU A 253 3.13 -12.15 3.96
C LEU A 253 2.00 -13.12 4.31
N SER A 254 2.32 -14.32 4.67
CA SER A 254 1.36 -15.42 4.81
C SER A 254 0.82 -15.65 6.22
N TYR A 255 0.91 -14.68 7.11
CA TYR A 255 0.35 -14.82 8.45
C TYR A 255 -0.80 -13.89 8.72
#